data_2c3eeb2e736fe89e9daad3d5ee31d20f
#
_entry.id   2c3eeb2e736fe89e9daad3d5ee31d20f
#
_cell.length_a   1.000
_cell.length_b   1.000
_cell.length_c   1.000
_cell.angle_alpha   90.00
_cell.angle_beta   90.00
_cell.angle_gamma   90.00
#
_symmetry.space_group_name_H-M   'P 1'
#
loop_
_entity.id
_entity.type
_entity.pdbx_description
1 polymer ?
#
loop_
_entity_poly.entity_id
_entity_poly.type
_entity_poly.pdbx_seq_one_letter_code
_entity_poly.pdbx_strand_id
1 'polypeptide(L)'
;MQDFEVKERLREHLEYLCSFDKLSGEPEAYRAVEYILEVLEKSGISCHEEDFPAYLSNPVSSVLIADGEEFPCRPRSFSESTKGRIEIPLIYDPGTKTEVSLSEQKQFMETVAGKLVLGYGFDERYAKLLEQHGAAGWIQIWTSDEDAVHEDTVSPVWGTPDMD
;
A
#
# COMPACT_ATOMS: atom_id res chain seq x y z
N MET A 1 -31.78 14.43 19.56
CA MET A 1 -31.95 15.30 18.39
C MET A 1 -30.60 15.80 17.92
N GLN A 2 -29.81 16.48 18.75
CA GLN A 2 -28.46 17.01 18.37
C GLN A 2 -27.46 15.95 17.91
N ASP A 3 -27.46 14.77 18.52
CA ASP A 3 -26.59 13.64 18.14
C ASP A 3 -26.93 13.04 16.77
N PHE A 4 -28.19 13.07 16.37
CA PHE A 4 -28.64 12.58 15.07
C PHE A 4 -28.22 13.55 13.94
N GLU A 5 -28.37 14.84 14.14
CA GLU A 5 -27.97 15.86 13.17
C GLU A 5 -26.45 15.86 12.95
N VAL A 6 -25.66 15.61 13.98
CA VAL A 6 -24.20 15.48 13.86
C VAL A 6 -23.83 14.25 13.04
N LYS A 7 -24.47 13.11 13.28
CA LYS A 7 -24.21 11.87 12.53
C LYS A 7 -24.57 11.98 11.06
N GLU A 8 -25.69 12.62 10.72
CA GLU A 8 -26.08 12.84 9.31
C GLU A 8 -25.07 13.75 8.61
N ARG A 9 -24.65 14.85 9.22
CA ARG A 9 -23.62 15.73 8.63
C ARG A 9 -22.29 15.02 8.44
N LEU A 10 -21.85 14.21 9.39
CA LEU A 10 -20.63 13.41 9.25
C LEU A 10 -20.76 12.41 8.09
N ARG A 11 -21.93 11.78 7.94
CA ARG A 11 -22.20 10.88 6.83
C ARG A 11 -22.09 11.59 5.49
N GLU A 12 -22.72 12.76 5.34
CA GLU A 12 -22.65 13.55 4.11
C GLU A 12 -21.20 13.89 3.72
N HIS A 13 -20.37 14.30 4.71
CA HIS A 13 -18.96 14.58 4.46
C HIS A 13 -18.19 13.32 4.05
N LEU A 14 -18.44 12.18 4.71
CA LEU A 14 -17.80 10.92 4.37
C LEU A 14 -18.22 10.43 2.98
N GLU A 15 -19.52 10.44 2.66
CA GLU A 15 -20.03 10.03 1.36
C GLU A 15 -19.43 10.87 0.23
N TYR A 16 -19.32 12.19 0.41
CA TYR A 16 -18.68 13.05 -0.57
C TYR A 16 -17.19 12.72 -0.72
N LEU A 17 -16.44 12.69 0.37
CA LEU A 17 -15.00 12.44 0.33
C LEU A 17 -14.65 11.01 -0.10
N CYS A 18 -15.52 10.02 0.09
CA CYS A 18 -15.32 8.66 -0.36
C CYS A 18 -15.81 8.40 -1.80
N SER A 19 -16.41 9.39 -2.46
CA SER A 19 -16.92 9.23 -3.83
C SER A 19 -15.85 9.29 -4.92
N PHE A 20 -14.60 9.58 -4.58
CA PHE A 20 -13.45 9.64 -5.50
C PHE A 20 -12.15 9.30 -4.78
N ASP A 21 -11.17 8.85 -5.53
CA ASP A 21 -9.81 8.61 -5.02
C ASP A 21 -9.10 9.93 -4.75
N LYS A 22 -8.30 9.96 -3.68
CA LYS A 22 -7.60 11.17 -3.20
C LYS A 22 -6.09 10.91 -3.07
N LEU A 23 -5.49 10.43 -4.14
CA LEU A 23 -4.04 10.24 -4.17
C LEU A 23 -3.34 11.60 -4.13
N SER A 24 -2.37 11.74 -3.22
CA SER A 24 -1.61 12.98 -3.06
C SER A 24 -0.99 13.42 -4.39
N GLY A 25 -1.11 14.71 -4.71
CA GLY A 25 -0.61 15.29 -5.97
C GLY A 25 -1.54 15.13 -7.18
N GLU A 26 -2.60 14.35 -7.09
CA GLU A 26 -3.59 14.21 -8.15
C GLU A 26 -4.71 15.28 -8.03
N PRO A 27 -5.40 15.61 -9.13
CA PRO A 27 -6.45 16.64 -9.13
C PRO A 27 -7.56 16.40 -8.09
N GLU A 28 -7.91 15.14 -7.85
CA GLU A 28 -8.94 14.76 -6.89
C GLU A 28 -8.53 15.05 -5.44
N ALA A 29 -7.23 15.02 -5.12
CA ALA A 29 -6.74 15.44 -3.81
C ALA A 29 -7.01 16.93 -3.57
N TYR A 30 -6.73 17.78 -4.56
CA TYR A 30 -7.04 19.22 -4.48
C TYR A 30 -8.53 19.47 -4.35
N ARG A 31 -9.37 18.74 -5.08
CA ARG A 31 -10.83 18.81 -4.93
C ARG A 31 -11.28 18.48 -3.50
N ALA A 32 -10.63 17.53 -2.83
CA ALA A 32 -10.92 17.22 -1.43
C ALA A 32 -10.52 18.37 -0.51
N VAL A 33 -9.37 18.99 -0.74
CA VAL A 33 -8.89 20.15 0.02
C VAL A 33 -9.84 21.32 -0.15
N GLU A 34 -10.23 21.67 -1.36
CA GLU A 34 -11.20 22.74 -1.65
C GLU A 34 -12.53 22.52 -0.89
N TYR A 35 -13.05 21.30 -0.93
CA TYR A 35 -14.25 20.94 -0.18
C TYR A 35 -14.08 21.15 1.34
N ILE A 36 -12.96 20.71 1.92
CA ILE A 36 -12.68 20.88 3.35
C ILE A 36 -12.59 22.36 3.71
N LEU A 37 -11.89 23.16 2.91
CA LEU A 37 -11.75 24.60 3.12
C LEU A 37 -13.11 25.29 3.11
N GLU A 38 -13.96 24.98 2.14
CA GLU A 38 -15.31 25.53 2.06
C GLU A 38 -16.17 25.17 3.31
N VAL A 39 -16.10 23.94 3.78
CA VAL A 39 -16.86 23.50 4.97
C VAL A 39 -16.38 24.22 6.23
N LEU A 40 -15.08 24.40 6.38
CA LEU A 40 -14.49 25.11 7.51
C LEU A 40 -14.85 26.59 7.47
N GLU A 41 -14.76 27.24 6.32
CA GLU A 41 -15.12 28.65 6.14
C GLU A 41 -16.62 28.90 6.43
N LYS A 42 -17.50 28.04 5.91
CA LYS A 42 -18.95 28.07 6.21
C LYS A 42 -19.26 27.90 7.71
N SER A 43 -18.34 27.23 8.42
CA SER A 43 -18.44 27.04 9.87
C SER A 43 -17.79 28.18 10.68
N GLY A 44 -17.29 29.21 10.02
CA GLY A 44 -16.63 30.37 10.64
C GLY A 44 -15.20 30.08 11.13
N ILE A 45 -14.59 28.99 10.65
CA ILE A 45 -13.21 28.62 10.98
C ILE A 45 -12.29 29.20 9.90
N SER A 46 -11.37 30.06 10.34
CA SER A 46 -10.33 30.59 9.44
C SER A 46 -9.25 29.53 9.19
N CYS A 47 -9.00 29.22 7.95
CA CYS A 47 -7.99 28.27 7.52
C CYS A 47 -7.26 28.77 6.25
N HIS A 48 -6.13 28.19 5.97
CA HIS A 48 -5.36 28.41 4.76
C HIS A 48 -4.71 27.11 4.30
N GLU A 49 -4.37 27.04 3.05
CA GLU A 49 -3.67 25.92 2.42
C GLU A 49 -2.16 26.18 2.43
N GLU A 50 -1.39 25.15 2.69
CA GLU A 50 0.07 25.17 2.59
C GLU A 50 0.53 24.01 1.72
N ASP A 51 1.17 24.34 0.60
CA ASP A 51 1.77 23.36 -0.30
C ASP A 51 3.22 23.09 0.08
N PHE A 52 3.63 21.83 -0.02
CA PHE A 52 5.02 21.44 0.13
C PHE A 52 5.41 20.38 -0.91
N PRO A 53 6.66 20.34 -1.38
CA PRO A 53 7.13 19.31 -2.27
C PRO A 53 7.19 17.97 -1.55
N ALA A 54 6.65 16.91 -2.17
CA ALA A 54 6.67 15.56 -1.63
C ALA A 54 7.14 14.58 -2.71
N TYR A 55 7.79 13.50 -2.27
CA TYR A 55 8.12 12.38 -3.12
C TYR A 55 6.93 11.44 -3.13
N LEU A 56 6.30 11.26 -4.30
CA LEU A 56 5.07 10.50 -4.45
C LEU A 56 5.28 9.32 -5.38
N SER A 57 4.60 8.23 -5.11
CA SER A 57 4.50 7.07 -5.98
C SER A 57 3.05 6.64 -6.05
N ASN A 58 2.45 6.84 -7.21
CA ASN A 58 1.07 6.44 -7.46
C ASN A 58 1.07 5.12 -8.25
N PRO A 59 0.76 3.98 -7.62
CA PRO A 59 0.69 2.70 -8.31
C PRO A 59 -0.37 2.72 -9.41
N VAL A 60 0.03 2.41 -10.65
CA VAL A 60 -0.89 2.50 -11.80
C VAL A 60 -1.71 1.23 -11.94
N SER A 61 -1.03 0.08 -12.04
CA SER A 61 -1.69 -1.22 -12.18
C SER A 61 -0.72 -2.37 -11.90
N SER A 62 -1.27 -3.50 -11.52
CA SER A 62 -0.55 -4.79 -11.51
C SER A 62 -1.50 -5.91 -11.90
N VAL A 63 -0.92 -6.96 -12.48
CA VAL A 63 -1.62 -8.21 -12.79
C VAL A 63 -0.77 -9.36 -12.28
N LEU A 64 -1.33 -10.21 -11.45
CA LEU A 64 -0.72 -11.42 -10.96
C LEU A 64 -1.43 -12.62 -11.56
N ILE A 65 -0.68 -13.48 -12.25
CA ILE A 65 -1.20 -14.73 -12.80
C ILE A 65 -0.39 -15.88 -12.21
N ALA A 66 -1.05 -16.82 -11.57
CA ALA A 66 -0.44 -18.06 -11.09
C ALA A 66 -1.30 -19.25 -11.53
N ASP A 67 -0.65 -20.28 -12.05
CA ASP A 67 -1.31 -21.50 -12.59
C ASP A 67 -2.44 -21.23 -13.61
N GLY A 68 -2.34 -20.10 -14.34
CA GLY A 68 -3.32 -19.66 -15.33
C GLY A 68 -4.51 -18.90 -14.78
N GLU A 69 -4.59 -18.69 -13.47
CA GLU A 69 -5.60 -17.88 -12.80
C GLU A 69 -5.06 -16.47 -12.49
N GLU A 70 -5.91 -15.45 -12.69
CA GLU A 70 -5.61 -14.07 -12.35
C GLU A 70 -6.07 -13.75 -10.92
N PHE A 71 -5.18 -13.16 -10.14
CA PHE A 71 -5.44 -12.77 -8.76
C PHE A 71 -5.49 -11.26 -8.63
N PRO A 72 -6.47 -10.70 -7.90
CA PRO A 72 -6.49 -9.28 -7.55
C PRO A 72 -5.22 -8.91 -6.80
N CYS A 73 -4.52 -7.89 -7.27
CA CYS A 73 -3.31 -7.41 -6.62
C CYS A 73 -3.12 -5.91 -6.83
N ARG A 74 -2.33 -5.30 -5.97
CA ARG A 74 -1.93 -3.90 -6.08
C ARG A 74 -0.42 -3.78 -5.83
N PRO A 75 0.32 -3.03 -6.64
CA PRO A 75 1.73 -2.81 -6.37
C PRO A 75 1.88 -1.92 -5.14
N ARG A 76 2.91 -2.14 -4.35
CA ARG A 76 3.25 -1.23 -3.27
C ARG A 76 3.83 0.07 -3.84
N SER A 77 3.53 1.19 -3.20
CA SER A 77 4.16 2.46 -3.54
C SER A 77 5.68 2.36 -3.40
N PHE A 78 6.39 2.98 -4.34
CA PHE A 78 7.85 2.95 -4.51
C PHE A 78 8.44 1.59 -4.92
N SER A 79 7.62 0.57 -5.21
CA SER A 79 8.13 -0.66 -5.80
C SER A 79 8.57 -0.45 -7.25
N GLU A 80 9.58 -1.22 -7.69
CA GLU A 80 10.06 -1.13 -9.07
C GLU A 80 9.02 -1.70 -10.06
N SER A 81 8.88 -1.02 -11.20
CA SER A 81 8.03 -1.50 -12.30
C SER A 81 8.69 -2.64 -13.06
N THR A 82 7.94 -3.70 -13.34
CA THR A 82 8.42 -4.83 -14.16
C THR A 82 8.63 -4.48 -15.63
N LYS A 83 8.16 -3.30 -16.09
CA LYS A 83 8.24 -2.86 -17.49
C LYS A 83 7.66 -3.85 -18.51
N GLY A 84 6.74 -4.70 -18.05
CA GLY A 84 6.06 -5.70 -18.85
C GLY A 84 5.85 -7.01 -18.10
N ARG A 85 5.37 -8.03 -18.82
CA ARG A 85 5.17 -9.35 -18.23
C ARG A 85 6.51 -10.03 -17.95
N ILE A 86 6.65 -10.53 -16.72
CA ILE A 86 7.76 -11.37 -16.30
C ILE A 86 7.23 -12.69 -15.78
N GLU A 87 8.00 -13.75 -15.92
CA GLU A 87 7.68 -15.09 -15.40
C GLU A 87 8.78 -15.48 -14.41
N ILE A 88 8.42 -15.60 -13.15
CA ILE A 88 9.36 -15.85 -12.04
C ILE A 88 8.81 -16.98 -11.19
N PRO A 89 9.63 -17.95 -10.77
CA PRO A 89 9.19 -18.98 -9.84
C PRO A 89 8.71 -18.39 -8.52
N LEU A 90 7.61 -18.93 -7.98
CA LEU A 90 7.03 -18.53 -6.71
C LEU A 90 7.42 -19.52 -5.61
N ILE A 91 7.73 -19.01 -4.42
CA ILE A 91 7.95 -19.81 -3.22
C ILE A 91 7.18 -19.22 -2.04
N TYR A 92 6.50 -20.06 -1.27
CA TYR A 92 5.78 -19.63 -0.08
C TYR A 92 6.69 -19.70 1.15
N ASP A 93 6.69 -18.64 1.98
CA ASP A 93 7.35 -18.58 3.27
C ASP A 93 6.37 -18.89 4.41
N PRO A 94 6.43 -20.10 5.00
CA PRO A 94 5.59 -20.44 6.13
C PRO A 94 5.94 -19.65 7.40
N GLY A 95 7.17 -19.14 7.54
CA GLY A 95 7.63 -18.36 8.67
C GLY A 95 6.94 -17.02 8.83
N THR A 96 6.28 -16.52 7.77
CA THR A 96 5.47 -15.30 7.84
C THR A 96 4.12 -15.51 8.52
N LYS A 97 3.68 -16.73 8.73
CA LYS A 97 2.40 -17.08 9.39
C LYS A 97 2.59 -17.80 10.72
N THR A 98 3.66 -18.56 10.86
CA THR A 98 3.93 -19.38 12.03
C THR A 98 5.33 -19.12 12.55
N GLU A 99 5.52 -19.21 13.85
CA GLU A 99 6.87 -19.12 14.42
C GLU A 99 7.75 -20.24 13.85
N VAL A 100 8.90 -19.86 13.35
CA VAL A 100 9.95 -20.76 12.87
C VAL A 100 11.25 -20.49 13.63
N SER A 101 12.09 -21.50 13.76
CA SER A 101 13.41 -21.32 14.36
C SER A 101 14.32 -20.50 13.47
N LEU A 102 15.33 -19.84 14.05
CA LEU A 102 16.35 -19.10 13.29
C LEU A 102 17.08 -19.97 12.26
N SER A 103 17.24 -21.27 12.53
CA SER A 103 17.85 -22.20 11.58
C SER A 103 16.95 -22.46 10.37
N GLU A 104 15.65 -22.61 10.57
CA GLU A 104 14.68 -22.78 9.49
C GLU A 104 14.57 -21.50 8.64
N GLN A 105 14.53 -20.35 9.28
CA GLN A 105 14.54 -19.07 8.56
C GLN A 105 15.80 -18.90 7.70
N LYS A 106 16.98 -19.24 8.26
CA LYS A 106 18.23 -19.17 7.50
C LYS A 106 18.24 -20.15 6.32
N GLN A 107 17.75 -21.36 6.53
CA GLN A 107 17.66 -22.36 5.46
C GLN A 107 16.69 -21.92 4.37
N PHE A 108 15.57 -21.28 4.73
CA PHE A 108 14.63 -20.72 3.77
C PHE A 108 15.31 -19.64 2.91
N MET A 109 16.05 -18.71 3.50
CA MET A 109 16.76 -17.64 2.79
C MET A 109 17.77 -18.16 1.76
N GLU A 110 18.31 -19.36 1.95
CA GLU A 110 19.18 -20.02 0.94
C GLU A 110 18.41 -20.44 -0.33
N THR A 111 17.08 -20.46 -0.28
CA THR A 111 16.22 -20.93 -1.38
C THR A 111 15.57 -19.83 -2.21
N VAL A 112 15.64 -18.55 -1.78
CA VAL A 112 14.84 -17.46 -2.35
C VAL A 112 15.44 -16.82 -3.61
N ALA A 113 16.72 -17.04 -3.88
CA ALA A 113 17.42 -16.41 -5.00
C ALA A 113 16.68 -16.59 -6.35
N GLY A 114 16.39 -15.46 -7.02
CA GLY A 114 15.69 -15.42 -8.30
C GLY A 114 14.21 -15.79 -8.24
N LYS A 115 13.59 -15.84 -7.05
CA LYS A 115 12.19 -16.20 -6.88
C LYS A 115 11.37 -15.05 -6.30
N LEU A 116 10.06 -15.05 -6.57
CA LEU A 116 9.09 -14.27 -5.81
C LEU A 116 8.76 -15.01 -4.51
N VAL A 117 8.78 -14.30 -3.40
CA VAL A 117 8.43 -14.84 -2.10
C VAL A 117 7.01 -14.44 -1.74
N LEU A 118 6.13 -15.41 -1.53
CA LEU A 118 4.76 -15.22 -1.10
C LEU A 118 4.68 -15.42 0.42
N GLY A 119 4.02 -14.50 1.12
CA GLY A 119 3.82 -14.63 2.56
C GLY A 119 2.92 -13.58 3.16
N TYR A 120 2.79 -13.62 4.48
CA TYR A 120 1.99 -12.68 5.27
C TYR A 120 2.92 -11.67 5.96
N GLY A 121 2.53 -10.39 6.00
CA GLY A 121 3.18 -9.41 6.86
C GLY A 121 4.68 -9.22 6.64
N PHE A 122 5.08 -8.67 5.52
CA PHE A 122 6.48 -8.28 5.30
C PHE A 122 6.75 -6.92 5.92
N ASP A 123 7.71 -6.86 6.83
CA ASP A 123 8.30 -5.61 7.28
C ASP A 123 9.55 -5.26 6.43
N GLU A 124 10.06 -4.04 6.58
CA GLU A 124 11.23 -3.55 5.84
C GLU A 124 12.48 -4.38 6.07
N ARG A 125 12.70 -4.86 7.30
CA ARG A 125 13.89 -5.66 7.64
C ARG A 125 13.85 -6.99 6.90
N TYR A 126 12.66 -7.57 6.84
CA TYR A 126 12.45 -8.81 6.13
C TYR A 126 12.58 -8.62 4.61
N ALA A 127 12.03 -7.52 4.07
CA ALA A 127 12.19 -7.16 2.66
C ALA A 127 13.67 -6.99 2.28
N LYS A 128 14.43 -6.25 3.09
CA LYS A 128 15.88 -6.05 2.90
C LYS A 128 16.66 -7.38 2.99
N LEU A 129 16.24 -8.27 3.88
CA LEU A 129 16.86 -9.59 4.00
C LEU A 129 16.60 -10.44 2.74
N LEU A 130 15.39 -10.45 2.21
CA LEU A 130 15.06 -11.12 0.95
C LEU A 130 15.88 -10.59 -0.22
N GLU A 131 16.01 -9.27 -0.32
CA GLU A 131 16.83 -8.61 -1.34
C GLU A 131 18.30 -9.02 -1.24
N GLN A 132 18.88 -8.99 -0.03
CA GLN A 132 20.26 -9.41 0.23
C GLN A 132 20.52 -10.87 -0.15
N HIS A 133 19.50 -11.72 -0.09
CA HIS A 133 19.57 -13.12 -0.52
C HIS A 133 19.18 -13.32 -2.00
N GLY A 134 18.97 -12.22 -2.74
CA GLY A 134 18.73 -12.26 -4.18
C GLY A 134 17.33 -12.69 -4.59
N ALA A 135 16.34 -12.53 -3.71
CA ALA A 135 14.94 -12.69 -4.10
C ALA A 135 14.60 -11.69 -5.23
N ALA A 136 13.79 -12.11 -6.19
CA ALA A 136 13.34 -11.26 -7.28
C ALA A 136 12.25 -10.26 -6.86
N GLY A 137 11.66 -10.47 -5.70
CA GLY A 137 10.62 -9.63 -5.10
C GLY A 137 9.77 -10.45 -4.12
N TRP A 138 8.71 -9.82 -3.61
CA TRP A 138 7.77 -10.50 -2.72
C TRP A 138 6.33 -10.11 -3.01
N ILE A 139 5.42 -10.97 -2.58
CA ILE A 139 3.98 -10.80 -2.67
C ILE A 139 3.42 -10.99 -1.26
N GLN A 140 2.77 -9.96 -0.74
CA GLN A 140 2.10 -10.03 0.55
C GLN A 140 0.67 -10.54 0.38
N ILE A 141 0.31 -11.57 1.13
CA ILE A 141 -1.07 -11.99 1.27
C ILE A 141 -1.75 -11.04 2.24
N TRP A 142 -2.77 -10.35 1.76
CA TRP A 142 -3.57 -9.49 2.62
C TRP A 142 -4.61 -10.32 3.37
N THR A 143 -4.69 -10.11 4.69
CA THR A 143 -5.58 -10.90 5.58
C THR A 143 -6.70 -10.03 6.13
N SER A 144 -7.47 -9.41 5.26
CA SER A 144 -8.70 -8.72 5.65
C SER A 144 -9.90 -9.66 5.45
N ASP A 145 -10.94 -9.47 6.26
CA ASP A 145 -12.25 -10.11 6.04
C ASP A 145 -13.02 -9.44 4.88
N GLU A 146 -12.49 -8.36 4.32
CA GLU A 146 -13.06 -7.63 3.20
C GLU A 146 -12.33 -7.99 1.90
N ASP A 147 -13.06 -8.09 0.79
CA ASP A 147 -12.52 -8.26 -0.56
C ASP A 147 -11.87 -6.96 -1.07
N ALA A 148 -10.88 -6.47 -0.32
CA ALA A 148 -10.16 -5.25 -0.64
C ALA A 148 -8.65 -5.46 -0.52
N VAL A 149 -7.90 -4.95 -1.49
CA VAL A 149 -6.43 -4.90 -1.42
C VAL A 149 -6.03 -3.53 -0.91
N HIS A 150 -5.39 -3.50 0.26
CA HIS A 150 -4.93 -2.27 0.89
C HIS A 150 -3.67 -1.72 0.18
N GLU A 151 -3.56 -0.40 0.11
CA GLU A 151 -2.34 0.24 -0.35
C GLU A 151 -1.29 0.24 0.76
N ASP A 152 -0.05 -0.02 0.37
CA ASP A 152 1.09 -0.07 1.26
C ASP A 152 2.34 0.44 0.53
N THR A 153 3.41 0.70 1.24
CA THR A 153 4.67 1.23 0.71
C THR A 153 5.84 0.31 0.99
N VAL A 154 6.88 0.38 0.19
CA VAL A 154 8.18 -0.26 0.46
C VAL A 154 9.15 0.69 1.17
N SER A 155 8.79 1.96 1.29
CA SER A 155 9.59 2.99 1.96
C SER A 155 9.28 2.99 3.46
N PRO A 156 10.30 3.15 4.35
CA PRO A 156 10.12 3.23 5.80
C PRO A 156 9.36 4.49 6.23
N VAL A 157 9.44 5.55 5.43
CA VAL A 157 8.74 6.80 5.68
C VAL A 157 7.87 7.13 4.47
N TRP A 158 6.57 7.26 4.69
CA TRP A 158 5.63 7.64 3.65
C TRP A 158 6.01 8.99 3.02
N GLY A 159 6.08 9.03 1.69
CA GLY A 159 6.48 10.22 0.94
C GLY A 159 7.98 10.53 0.92
N THR A 160 8.80 9.68 1.52
CA THR A 160 10.27 9.83 1.52
C THR A 160 10.88 8.51 1.07
N PRO A 161 11.65 8.47 -0.04
CA PRO A 161 12.36 7.27 -0.43
C PRO A 161 13.43 6.94 0.61
N ASP A 162 13.76 5.66 0.73
CA ASP A 162 14.90 5.23 1.54
C ASP A 162 16.17 5.86 0.94
N MET A 163 16.86 6.62 1.75
CA MET A 163 18.09 7.30 1.37
C MET A 163 19.27 6.57 2.01
N ASP A 164 19.57 5.36 1.54
CA ASP A 164 20.78 4.62 1.89
C ASP A 164 22.06 5.24 1.28
#